data_5b6258f336d062a4e35d60360492ee8a
#
_entry.id   5b6258f336d062a4e35d60360492ee8a
#
_cell.length_a   1.000
_cell.length_b   1.000
_cell.length_c   1.000
_cell.angle_alpha   90.00
_cell.angle_beta   90.00
_cell.angle_gamma   90.00
#
_symmetry.space_group_name_H-M   'P 1'
#
loop_
_entity.id
_entity.type
_entity.pdbx_description
1 polymer ?
#
loop_
_entity_poly.entity_id
_entity_poly.type
_entity_poly.pdbx_seq_one_letter_code
_entity_poly.pdbx_strand_id
1 'polypeptide(L)'
;MNTQEQAQFRWNHVAKPLNSLGKLEQLVVQIAGIQQTADVCINKRCALICCGDHGVVAEGVSQSGSEVTALVAQSIVAGTANINLMASVSGTDVYALDFGMVTPVIGTIDCRIAAGTRNMAREPAMTRVQAEQAVQAGID
;
A
#
# COMPACT_ATOMS: atom_id res chain seq x y z
N MET A 1 -13.03 -11.28 -28.21
CA MET A 1 -11.95 -11.35 -27.21
C MET A 1 -12.03 -10.09 -26.34
N ASN A 2 -12.12 -10.25 -25.03
CA ASN A 2 -11.98 -9.12 -24.11
C ASN A 2 -10.51 -8.71 -23.97
N THR A 3 -10.23 -7.62 -23.28
CA THR A 3 -8.85 -7.07 -23.15
C THR A 3 -7.89 -8.04 -22.47
N GLN A 4 -8.35 -8.79 -21.47
CA GLN A 4 -7.53 -9.78 -20.79
C GLN A 4 -7.19 -10.97 -21.71
N GLU A 5 -8.17 -11.44 -22.49
CA GLU A 5 -7.93 -12.48 -23.51
C GLU A 5 -6.94 -12.01 -24.58
N GLN A 6 -7.02 -10.75 -25.00
CA GLN A 6 -6.06 -10.16 -25.95
C GLN A 6 -4.65 -10.11 -25.35
N ALA A 7 -4.51 -9.67 -24.09
CA ALA A 7 -3.22 -9.64 -23.40
C ALA A 7 -2.63 -11.04 -23.23
N GLN A 8 -3.47 -12.04 -22.83
CA GLN A 8 -3.02 -13.43 -22.75
C GLN A 8 -2.62 -14.00 -24.11
N PHE A 9 -3.39 -13.69 -25.15
CA PHE A 9 -3.04 -14.09 -26.51
C PHE A 9 -1.68 -13.54 -26.92
N ARG A 10 -1.37 -12.26 -26.66
CA ARG A 10 -0.06 -11.67 -26.93
C ARG A 10 1.05 -12.40 -26.18
N TRP A 11 0.88 -12.71 -24.88
CA TRP A 11 1.86 -13.47 -24.11
C TRP A 11 2.16 -14.84 -24.72
N ASN A 12 1.14 -15.51 -25.23
CA ASN A 12 1.29 -16.84 -25.82
C ASN A 12 1.98 -16.83 -27.18
N HIS A 13 2.09 -15.64 -27.82
CA HIS A 13 2.71 -15.44 -29.13
C HIS A 13 4.07 -14.70 -29.08
N VAL A 14 4.54 -14.35 -27.87
CA VAL A 14 5.92 -13.86 -27.68
C VAL A 14 6.89 -15.04 -27.72
N ALA A 15 8.08 -14.84 -28.30
CA ALA A 15 9.12 -15.86 -28.42
C ALA A 15 9.74 -16.21 -27.06
N LYS A 16 9.02 -16.95 -26.24
CA LYS A 16 9.42 -17.48 -24.93
C LYS A 16 8.66 -18.78 -24.65
N PRO A 17 9.12 -19.64 -23.73
CA PRO A 17 8.31 -20.77 -23.28
C PRO A 17 6.98 -20.30 -22.66
N LEU A 18 5.91 -21.01 -22.89
CA LEU A 18 4.59 -20.68 -22.34
C LEU A 18 4.66 -20.59 -20.80
N ASN A 19 4.06 -19.54 -20.27
CA ASN A 19 3.99 -19.26 -18.83
C ASN A 19 5.35 -19.15 -18.12
N SER A 20 6.44 -18.93 -18.84
CA SER A 20 7.81 -18.91 -18.26
C SER A 20 8.05 -17.78 -17.26
N LEU A 21 7.29 -16.69 -17.32
CA LEU A 21 7.38 -15.57 -16.38
C LEU A 21 6.35 -15.69 -15.23
N GLY A 22 5.55 -16.76 -15.22
CA GLY A 22 4.64 -17.11 -14.11
C GLY A 22 3.69 -15.98 -13.74
N LYS A 23 3.73 -15.56 -12.46
CA LYS A 23 2.85 -14.52 -11.92
C LYS A 23 2.95 -13.17 -12.64
N LEU A 24 4.11 -12.84 -13.23
CA LEU A 24 4.27 -11.57 -13.95
C LEU A 24 3.32 -11.48 -15.14
N GLU A 25 3.17 -12.57 -15.92
CA GLU A 25 2.23 -12.63 -17.05
C GLU A 25 0.79 -12.42 -16.57
N GLN A 26 0.41 -13.09 -15.46
CA GLN A 26 -0.91 -12.97 -14.87
C GLN A 26 -1.20 -11.55 -14.40
N LEU A 27 -0.24 -10.87 -13.76
CA LEU A 27 -0.36 -9.48 -13.32
C LEU A 27 -0.58 -8.54 -14.51
N VAL A 28 0.18 -8.69 -15.59
CA VAL A 28 0.02 -7.87 -16.80
C VAL A 28 -1.36 -8.09 -17.42
N VAL A 29 -1.87 -9.31 -17.45
CA VAL A 29 -3.22 -9.63 -17.94
C VAL A 29 -4.29 -8.96 -17.06
N GLN A 30 -4.11 -8.97 -15.73
CA GLN A 30 -5.02 -8.27 -14.80
C GLN A 30 -5.00 -6.75 -15.03
N ILE A 31 -3.81 -6.15 -15.17
CA ILE A 31 -3.67 -4.71 -15.46
C ILE A 31 -4.34 -4.37 -16.79
N ALA A 32 -4.20 -5.20 -17.82
CA ALA A 32 -4.91 -5.00 -19.09
C ALA A 32 -6.43 -4.95 -18.91
N GLY A 33 -6.98 -5.79 -18.04
CA GLY A 33 -8.40 -5.76 -17.67
C GLY A 33 -8.80 -4.46 -16.95
N ILE A 34 -7.95 -3.98 -16.03
CA ILE A 34 -8.20 -2.74 -15.29
C ILE A 34 -8.13 -1.52 -16.22
N GLN A 35 -7.10 -1.46 -17.07
CA GLN A 35 -6.88 -0.34 -18.00
C GLN A 35 -7.78 -0.40 -19.25
N GLN A 36 -8.54 -1.48 -19.43
CA GLN A 36 -9.37 -1.72 -20.62
C GLN A 36 -8.59 -1.64 -21.95
N THR A 37 -7.32 -2.04 -21.92
CA THR A 37 -6.43 -2.09 -23.08
C THR A 37 -5.41 -3.22 -22.93
N ALA A 38 -5.08 -3.90 -24.03
CA ALA A 38 -3.98 -4.85 -24.05
C ALA A 38 -2.59 -4.18 -24.18
N ASP A 39 -2.56 -2.87 -24.46
CA ASP A 39 -1.34 -2.06 -24.44
C ASP A 39 -1.14 -1.45 -23.05
N VAL A 40 -0.68 -2.30 -22.14
CA VAL A 40 -0.50 -1.94 -20.72
C VAL A 40 0.56 -0.86 -20.56
N CYS A 41 0.22 0.17 -19.79
CA CYS A 41 1.11 1.27 -19.45
C CYS A 41 1.24 1.42 -17.93
N ILE A 42 2.49 1.46 -17.44
CA ILE A 42 2.83 1.63 -16.02
C ILE A 42 3.69 2.88 -15.79
N ASN A 43 3.50 3.92 -16.59
CA ASN A 43 4.28 5.16 -16.49
C ASN A 43 3.98 5.96 -15.22
N LYS A 44 2.76 5.85 -14.69
CA LYS A 44 2.39 6.41 -13.39
C LYS A 44 2.36 5.30 -12.36
N ARG A 45 3.17 5.46 -11.32
CA ARG A 45 3.29 4.49 -10.21
C ARG A 45 3.21 5.24 -8.91
N CYS A 46 2.63 4.62 -7.89
CA CYS A 46 2.63 5.17 -6.54
C CYS A 46 2.97 4.08 -5.52
N ALA A 47 3.56 4.52 -4.41
CA ALA A 47 3.74 3.75 -3.20
C ALA A 47 2.82 4.34 -2.12
N LEU A 48 1.89 3.55 -1.63
CA LEU A 48 0.98 3.93 -0.54
C LEU A 48 1.54 3.40 0.77
N ILE A 49 1.89 4.30 1.68
CA ILE A 49 2.49 3.96 2.98
C ILE A 49 1.43 4.11 4.06
N CYS A 50 0.87 3.00 4.49
CA CYS A 50 -0.13 2.97 5.55
C CYS A 50 0.56 3.15 6.91
N CYS A 51 0.27 4.24 7.59
CA CYS A 51 0.82 4.59 8.90
C CYS A 51 -0.22 4.32 9.98
N GLY A 52 0.21 3.64 11.04
CA GLY A 52 -0.67 3.36 12.19
C GLY A 52 0.13 2.88 13.38
N ASP A 53 -0.39 3.15 14.57
CA ASP A 53 0.20 2.75 15.84
C ASP A 53 -0.55 1.56 16.45
N HIS A 54 0.17 0.74 17.20
CA HIS A 54 -0.34 -0.48 17.78
C HIS A 54 -0.19 -0.49 19.30
N GLY A 55 -1.29 -0.67 20.02
CA GLY A 55 -1.31 -0.69 21.49
C GLY A 55 -0.43 -1.77 22.13
N VAL A 56 -0.08 -2.82 21.38
CA VAL A 56 0.83 -3.89 21.83
C VAL A 56 2.25 -3.39 22.10
N VAL A 57 2.63 -2.19 21.65
CA VAL A 57 3.90 -1.54 21.98
C VAL A 57 4.10 -1.43 23.51
N ALA A 58 2.99 -1.32 24.28
CA ALA A 58 3.03 -1.31 25.74
C ALA A 58 3.61 -2.60 26.37
N GLU A 59 3.67 -3.70 25.63
CA GLU A 59 4.27 -4.96 26.07
C GLU A 59 5.79 -5.04 25.80
N GLY A 60 6.43 -3.95 25.34
CA GLY A 60 7.87 -3.91 25.08
C GLY A 60 8.32 -4.68 23.84
N VAL A 61 7.43 -4.94 22.91
CA VAL A 61 7.72 -5.67 21.65
C VAL A 61 8.43 -4.82 20.59
N SER A 62 8.55 -3.52 20.82
CA SER A 62 9.22 -2.57 19.93
C SER A 62 10.36 -1.86 20.66
N GLN A 63 11.43 -1.53 19.93
CA GLN A 63 12.57 -0.76 20.47
C GLN A 63 12.22 0.75 20.62
N SER A 64 11.16 1.22 19.97
CA SER A 64 10.70 2.61 20.01
C SER A 64 9.21 2.68 20.33
N GLY A 65 8.77 3.81 20.85
CA GLY A 65 7.36 4.09 21.07
C GLY A 65 6.64 4.59 19.81
N SER A 66 5.35 4.89 19.96
CA SER A 66 4.48 5.34 18.85
C SER A 66 4.86 6.73 18.29
N GLU A 67 5.67 7.51 19.02
CA GLU A 67 6.15 8.81 18.54
C GLU A 67 6.96 8.72 17.24
N VAL A 68 7.66 7.59 17.03
CA VAL A 68 8.47 7.37 15.82
C VAL A 68 7.61 7.28 14.56
N THR A 69 6.41 6.74 14.66
CA THR A 69 5.49 6.64 13.51
C THR A 69 5.18 8.03 12.94
N ALA A 70 4.87 8.99 13.79
CA ALA A 70 4.61 10.37 13.36
C ALA A 70 5.85 11.05 12.75
N LEU A 71 7.04 10.83 13.34
CA LEU A 71 8.31 11.39 12.81
C LEU A 71 8.63 10.82 11.42
N VAL A 72 8.43 9.52 11.23
CA VAL A 72 8.63 8.87 9.93
C VAL A 72 7.59 9.36 8.91
N ALA A 73 6.32 9.47 9.29
CA ALA A 73 5.27 10.00 8.42
C ALA A 73 5.57 11.45 8.00
N GLN A 74 6.06 12.31 8.92
CA GLN A 74 6.52 13.67 8.60
C GLN A 74 7.64 13.66 7.56
N SER A 75 8.62 12.76 7.72
CA SER A 75 9.73 12.62 6.78
C SER A 75 9.26 12.15 5.40
N ILE A 76 8.26 11.27 5.35
CA ILE A 76 7.64 10.82 4.10
C ILE A 76 6.94 11.97 3.40
N VAL A 77 6.13 12.74 4.13
CA VAL A 77 5.42 13.92 3.61
C VAL A 77 6.39 14.98 3.12
N ALA A 78 7.50 15.20 3.85
CA ALA A 78 8.55 16.13 3.48
C ALA A 78 9.42 15.65 2.28
N GLY A 79 9.26 14.41 1.83
CA GLY A 79 10.05 13.85 0.73
C GLY A 79 11.48 13.45 1.10
N THR A 80 11.81 13.36 2.39
CA THR A 80 13.17 13.11 2.90
C THR A 80 13.39 11.71 3.45
N ALA A 81 12.35 10.90 3.55
CA ALA A 81 12.47 9.52 4.00
C ALA A 81 13.16 8.62 2.96
N ASN A 82 13.77 7.54 3.41
CA ASN A 82 14.43 6.58 2.53
C ASN A 82 13.52 6.07 1.39
N ILE A 83 12.23 5.86 1.68
CA ILE A 83 11.27 5.44 0.65
C ILE A 83 11.13 6.48 -0.47
N ASN A 84 11.17 7.78 -0.16
CA ASN A 84 11.10 8.83 -1.17
C ASN A 84 12.34 8.80 -2.09
N LEU A 85 13.53 8.62 -1.50
CA LEU A 85 14.79 8.52 -2.25
C LEU A 85 14.79 7.28 -3.16
N MET A 86 14.36 6.14 -2.65
CA MET A 86 14.26 4.89 -3.45
C MET A 86 13.21 5.01 -4.55
N ALA A 87 12.06 5.58 -4.25
CA ALA A 87 10.98 5.79 -5.20
C ALA A 87 11.35 6.74 -6.34
N SER A 88 12.16 7.77 -6.05
CA SER A 88 12.63 8.73 -7.07
C SER A 88 13.42 8.05 -8.20
N VAL A 89 14.19 7.00 -7.89
CA VAL A 89 14.96 6.23 -8.89
C VAL A 89 14.03 5.58 -9.93
N SER A 90 12.83 5.18 -9.52
CA SER A 90 11.84 4.53 -10.40
C SER A 90 10.76 5.48 -10.90
N GLY A 91 10.82 6.78 -10.55
CA GLY A 91 9.77 7.74 -10.89
C GLY A 91 8.41 7.36 -10.26
N THR A 92 8.43 6.95 -9.01
CA THR A 92 7.25 6.51 -8.24
C THR A 92 6.86 7.59 -7.24
N ASP A 93 5.61 8.03 -7.26
CA ASP A 93 5.07 8.94 -6.25
C ASP A 93 4.88 8.22 -4.91
N VAL A 94 5.08 8.93 -3.80
CA VAL A 94 4.94 8.36 -2.45
C VAL A 94 3.88 9.12 -1.68
N TYR A 95 2.92 8.39 -1.11
CA TYR A 95 1.85 8.94 -0.31
C TYR A 95 1.82 8.27 1.06
N ALA A 96 1.77 9.09 2.12
CA ALA A 96 1.56 8.61 3.49
C ALA A 96 0.05 8.68 3.81
N LEU A 97 -0.52 7.57 4.28
CA LEU A 97 -1.92 7.44 4.68
C LEU A 97 -1.98 7.22 6.19
N ASP A 98 -2.75 8.05 6.91
CA ASP A 98 -2.99 7.85 8.33
C ASP A 98 -4.17 6.90 8.54
N PHE A 99 -3.91 5.63 8.86
CA PHE A 99 -4.93 4.66 9.24
C PHE A 99 -5.17 4.59 10.76
N GLY A 100 -4.38 5.31 11.55
CA GLY A 100 -4.53 5.33 12.99
C GLY A 100 -3.23 5.61 13.74
N MET A 101 -2.55 6.68 13.40
CA MET A 101 -1.43 7.18 14.24
C MET A 101 -1.99 7.79 15.52
N VAL A 102 -1.29 7.65 16.63
CA VAL A 102 -1.64 8.35 17.89
C VAL A 102 -1.56 9.86 17.68
N THR A 103 -0.47 10.32 17.05
CA THR A 103 -0.27 11.73 16.70
C THR A 103 -0.51 11.91 15.20
N PRO A 104 -1.54 12.67 14.77
CA PRO A 104 -1.77 12.93 13.36
C PRO A 104 -0.68 13.82 12.75
N VAL A 105 -0.41 13.65 11.47
CA VAL A 105 0.58 14.42 10.72
C VAL A 105 -0.09 15.16 9.58
N ILE A 106 0.13 16.48 9.51
CA ILE A 106 -0.39 17.31 8.42
C ILE A 106 0.28 16.89 7.10
N GLY A 107 -0.50 16.71 6.06
CA GLY A 107 -0.05 16.30 4.74
C GLY A 107 -0.16 14.80 4.46
N THR A 108 -0.56 13.99 5.44
CA THR A 108 -1.00 12.61 5.20
C THR A 108 -2.43 12.57 4.63
N ILE A 109 -2.74 11.54 3.86
CA ILE A 109 -4.12 11.24 3.46
C ILE A 109 -4.83 10.69 4.70
N ASP A 110 -5.96 11.30 5.04
CA ASP A 110 -6.74 10.90 6.23
C ASP A 110 -7.60 9.67 5.92
N CYS A 111 -7.17 8.53 6.45
CA CYS A 111 -7.89 7.25 6.47
C CYS A 111 -8.11 6.79 7.92
N ARG A 112 -8.08 7.70 8.89
CA ARG A 112 -7.96 7.41 10.31
C ARG A 112 -9.20 6.75 10.87
N ILE A 113 -9.04 5.57 11.44
CA ILE A 113 -10.11 4.80 12.10
C ILE A 113 -10.14 5.07 13.60
N ALA A 114 -8.97 5.16 14.23
CA ALA A 114 -8.81 5.43 15.66
C ALA A 114 -7.41 5.98 15.93
N ALA A 115 -7.15 6.46 17.16
CA ALA A 115 -5.81 6.87 17.60
C ALA A 115 -5.00 5.65 18.05
N GLY A 116 -4.52 4.86 17.10
CA GLY A 116 -3.88 3.58 17.33
C GLY A 116 -4.86 2.44 17.58
N THR A 117 -4.36 1.21 17.57
CA THR A 117 -5.13 0.03 17.98
C THR A 117 -5.10 -0.16 19.49
N ARG A 118 -6.01 -0.98 20.02
CA ARG A 118 -5.91 -1.49 21.39
C ARG A 118 -4.78 -2.52 21.47
N ASN A 119 -4.42 -2.87 22.72
CA ASN A 119 -3.37 -3.85 22.97
C ASN A 119 -3.88 -5.28 22.72
N MET A 120 -3.46 -5.89 21.62
CA MET A 120 -3.90 -7.23 21.20
C MET A 120 -3.45 -8.35 22.17
N ALA A 121 -2.49 -8.09 23.08
CA ALA A 121 -2.13 -9.04 24.11
C ALA A 121 -3.18 -9.14 25.24
N ARG A 122 -4.10 -8.17 25.33
CA ARG A 122 -5.09 -8.07 26.41
C ARG A 122 -6.53 -8.12 25.92
N GLU A 123 -6.77 -7.57 24.72
CA GLU A 123 -8.10 -7.49 24.13
C GLU A 123 -8.01 -7.40 22.60
N PRO A 124 -9.10 -7.56 21.85
CA PRO A 124 -9.10 -7.36 20.41
C PRO A 124 -8.56 -5.98 20.02
N ALA A 125 -7.60 -5.94 19.09
CA ALA A 125 -6.92 -4.72 18.65
C ALA A 125 -7.90 -3.66 18.13
N MET A 126 -9.00 -4.09 17.49
CA MET A 126 -10.08 -3.24 16.97
C MET A 126 -11.42 -3.99 16.99
N THR A 127 -12.49 -3.27 16.87
CA THR A 127 -13.82 -3.87 16.67
C THR A 127 -13.97 -4.36 15.22
N ARG A 128 -14.96 -5.22 14.99
CA ARG A 128 -15.29 -5.67 13.62
C ARG A 128 -15.64 -4.49 12.70
N VAL A 129 -16.40 -3.52 13.22
CA VAL A 129 -16.76 -2.30 12.47
C VAL A 129 -15.53 -1.48 12.09
N GLN A 130 -14.58 -1.30 13.02
CA GLN A 130 -13.32 -0.60 12.72
C GLN A 130 -12.49 -1.33 11.64
N ALA A 131 -12.44 -2.67 11.68
CA ALA A 131 -11.75 -3.44 10.68
C ALA A 131 -12.40 -3.29 9.28
N GLU A 132 -13.73 -3.32 9.22
CA GLU A 132 -14.48 -3.09 7.98
C GLU A 132 -14.27 -1.68 7.43
N GLN A 133 -14.26 -0.66 8.30
CA GLN A 133 -13.95 0.73 7.93
C GLN A 133 -12.53 0.87 7.37
N ALA A 134 -11.54 0.19 7.97
CA ALA A 134 -10.16 0.23 7.49
C ALA A 134 -10.02 -0.42 6.09
N VAL A 135 -10.72 -1.51 5.85
CA VAL A 135 -10.76 -2.14 4.51
C VAL A 135 -11.43 -1.20 3.50
N GLN A 136 -12.55 -0.57 3.88
CA GLN A 136 -13.26 0.35 2.99
C GLN A 136 -12.41 1.56 2.64
N ALA A 137 -11.71 2.16 3.60
CA ALA A 137 -10.80 3.28 3.36
C ALA A 137 -9.62 2.93 2.42
N GLY A 138 -9.29 1.65 2.30
CA GLY A 138 -8.30 1.17 1.33
C GLY A 138 -8.86 0.88 -0.06
N ILE A 139 -10.20 0.84 -0.20
CA ILE A 139 -10.90 0.66 -1.48
C ILE A 139 -11.22 2.00 -2.13
N ASP A 140 -11.59 3.00 -1.32
CA ASP A 140 -11.98 4.36 -1.75
C ASP A 140 -10.75 5.17 -2.22
#